data_fa10091eff4005fa70d01c998d1c6dc1
#
_entry.id   fa10091eff4005fa70d01c998d1c6dc1
#
_cell.length_a   1.000
_cell.length_b   1.000
_cell.length_c   1.000
_cell.angle_alpha   90.00
_cell.angle_beta   90.00
_cell.angle_gamma   90.00
#
_symmetry.space_group_name_H-M   'P 1'
#
loop_
_entity.id
_entity.type
_entity.pdbx_description
1 polymer ?
#
loop_
_entity_poly.entity_id
_entity_poly.type
_entity_poly.pdbx_seq_one_letter_code
_entity_poly.pdbx_strand_id
1 'polypeptide(L)'
;MVRLFDIQQFKLINKYALRDFSRSYKKLWVITSTLFVSLLLLSLTFSVKEALNTEIASNAKELLGGDIQIDSDIEPLPPKVIDQFNALGKVSAAIEFATMLSKEGESPVFTELRAVDNNYPLYGEIETIPEEMANIIFSSSLKPHVLINESIQNLLNVGPGDDVTIMGQKFEVAGLVSSVPDLAESAVFGEFAIISMDSYEQFGLSSGGSFLDHKLSLIHI
;
A
#
# COMPACT_ATOMS: atom_id res chain seq x y z
N MET A 1 -52.44 21.17 45.76
CA MET A 1 -53.22 22.29 45.18
C MET A 1 -52.48 22.81 43.98
N VAL A 2 -52.70 22.15 42.84
CA VAL A 2 -52.04 22.50 41.55
C VAL A 2 -52.84 23.67 40.97
N ARG A 3 -52.25 24.86 40.90
CA ARG A 3 -52.86 26.01 40.22
C ARG A 3 -53.04 25.69 38.76
N LEU A 4 -54.27 25.63 38.31
CA LEU A 4 -54.67 25.65 36.90
C LEU A 4 -54.03 26.89 36.25
N PHE A 5 -53.05 26.69 35.44
CA PHE A 5 -52.42 27.73 34.62
C PHE A 5 -53.53 28.35 33.77
N ASP A 6 -53.82 29.63 34.00
CA ASP A 6 -54.95 30.35 33.38
C ASP A 6 -54.69 30.35 31.85
N ILE A 7 -55.65 29.81 31.09
CA ILE A 7 -55.64 29.69 29.63
C ILE A 7 -55.38 31.06 28.98
N GLN A 8 -55.76 32.15 29.66
CA GLN A 8 -55.44 33.49 29.19
C GLN A 8 -53.95 33.83 29.29
N GLN A 9 -53.29 33.41 30.34
CA GLN A 9 -51.83 33.61 30.47
C GLN A 9 -51.06 32.81 29.45
N PHE A 10 -51.49 31.61 29.13
CA PHE A 10 -50.88 30.79 28.06
C PHE A 10 -51.04 31.43 26.67
N LYS A 11 -52.21 32.01 26.36
CA LYS A 11 -52.41 32.74 25.09
C LYS A 11 -51.55 34.01 25.01
N LEU A 12 -51.36 34.73 26.11
CA LEU A 12 -50.50 35.90 26.16
C LEU A 12 -49.02 35.53 25.97
N ILE A 13 -48.53 34.51 26.66
CA ILE A 13 -47.16 34.01 26.54
C ILE A 13 -46.91 33.57 25.09
N ASN A 14 -47.80 32.81 24.49
CA ASN A 14 -47.65 32.34 23.11
C ASN A 14 -47.64 33.51 22.10
N LYS A 15 -48.47 34.54 22.32
CA LYS A 15 -48.50 35.73 21.45
C LYS A 15 -47.19 36.55 21.55
N TYR A 16 -46.63 36.69 22.74
CA TYR A 16 -45.33 37.37 22.91
C TYR A 16 -44.17 36.53 22.38
N ALA A 17 -44.17 35.23 22.61
CA ALA A 17 -43.17 34.32 22.07
C ALA A 17 -43.13 34.31 20.51
N LEU A 18 -44.32 34.26 19.89
CA LEU A 18 -44.41 34.34 18.42
C LEU A 18 -43.94 35.70 17.86
N ARG A 19 -44.25 36.79 18.57
CA ARG A 19 -43.81 38.14 18.16
C ARG A 19 -42.29 38.31 18.32
N ASP A 20 -41.70 37.78 19.37
CA ASP A 20 -40.26 37.83 19.61
C ASP A 20 -39.51 36.92 18.64
N PHE A 21 -40.07 35.74 18.38
CA PHE A 21 -39.55 34.85 17.34
C PHE A 21 -39.55 35.52 15.98
N SER A 22 -40.63 36.17 15.56
CA SER A 22 -40.73 36.86 14.26
C SER A 22 -39.79 38.06 14.14
N ARG A 23 -39.40 38.67 15.26
CA ARG A 23 -38.45 39.80 15.30
C ARG A 23 -36.98 39.34 15.27
N SER A 24 -36.73 38.13 15.78
CA SER A 24 -35.38 37.54 15.92
C SER A 24 -35.09 36.47 14.89
N TYR A 25 -36.03 36.19 13.95
CA TYR A 25 -35.91 35.05 13.01
C TYR A 25 -34.62 35.09 12.20
N LYS A 26 -34.11 36.26 11.79
CA LYS A 26 -32.86 36.41 11.06
C LYS A 26 -31.65 35.92 11.85
N LYS A 27 -31.59 36.26 13.17
CA LYS A 27 -30.51 35.79 14.05
C LYS A 27 -30.61 34.28 14.33
N LEU A 28 -31.83 33.80 14.53
CA LEU A 28 -32.11 32.38 14.75
C LEU A 28 -31.75 31.57 13.48
N TRP A 29 -32.05 32.09 12.30
CA TRP A 29 -31.75 31.44 11.03
C TRP A 29 -30.24 31.31 10.83
N VAL A 30 -29.45 32.33 11.17
CA VAL A 30 -27.98 32.27 11.10
C VAL A 30 -27.44 31.18 12.05
N ILE A 31 -27.92 31.14 13.29
CA ILE A 31 -27.47 30.14 14.27
C ILE A 31 -27.84 28.74 13.79
N THR A 32 -29.09 28.56 13.33
CA THR A 32 -29.56 27.25 12.82
C THR A 32 -28.81 26.80 11.61
N SER A 33 -28.54 27.70 10.65
CA SER A 33 -27.75 27.37 9.47
C SER A 33 -26.30 27.01 9.80
N THR A 34 -25.68 27.72 10.74
CA THR A 34 -24.34 27.40 11.20
C THR A 34 -24.29 26.02 11.86
N LEU A 35 -25.27 25.72 12.72
CA LEU A 35 -25.39 24.42 13.36
C LEU A 35 -25.63 23.31 12.34
N PHE A 36 -26.49 23.55 11.36
CA PHE A 36 -26.78 22.61 10.27
C PHE A 36 -25.50 22.34 9.44
N VAL A 37 -24.77 23.36 9.04
CA VAL A 37 -23.50 23.21 8.31
C VAL A 37 -22.48 22.46 9.13
N SER A 38 -22.37 22.75 10.42
CA SER A 38 -21.44 22.03 11.32
C SER A 38 -21.79 20.55 11.43
N LEU A 39 -23.06 20.20 11.58
CA LEU A 39 -23.53 18.81 11.61
C LEU A 39 -23.32 18.11 10.27
N LEU A 40 -23.51 18.82 9.17
CA LEU A 40 -23.30 18.29 7.83
C LEU A 40 -21.81 17.96 7.61
N LEU A 41 -20.91 18.88 7.98
CA LEU A 41 -19.45 18.64 7.92
C LEU A 41 -19.03 17.48 8.81
N LEU A 42 -19.56 17.38 10.01
CA LEU A 42 -19.29 16.27 10.92
C LEU A 42 -19.75 14.93 10.31
N SER A 43 -20.97 14.89 9.78
CA SER A 43 -21.53 13.70 9.13
C SER A 43 -20.71 13.30 7.90
N LEU A 44 -20.27 14.27 7.10
CA LEU A 44 -19.41 14.02 5.94
C LEU A 44 -18.08 13.39 6.38
N THR A 45 -17.45 13.92 7.42
CA THR A 45 -16.19 13.39 7.97
C THR A 45 -16.34 11.94 8.45
N PHE A 46 -17.43 11.63 9.15
CA PHE A 46 -17.71 10.26 9.58
C PHE A 46 -17.97 9.32 8.39
N SER A 47 -18.69 9.80 7.37
CA SER A 47 -18.98 9.01 6.17
C SER A 47 -17.71 8.68 5.39
N VAL A 48 -16.81 9.65 5.23
CA VAL A 48 -15.51 9.43 4.56
C VAL A 48 -14.66 8.46 5.36
N LYS A 49 -14.59 8.62 6.69
CA LYS A 49 -13.85 7.71 7.56
C LYS A 49 -14.36 6.26 7.44
N GLU A 50 -15.69 6.07 7.45
CA GLU A 50 -16.28 4.73 7.35
C GLU A 50 -16.04 4.11 5.96
N ALA A 51 -16.16 4.91 4.90
CA ALA A 51 -15.85 4.45 3.54
C ALA A 51 -14.38 4.01 3.41
N LEU A 52 -13.43 4.80 3.95
CA LEU A 52 -12.01 4.44 3.96
C LEU A 52 -11.74 3.18 4.78
N ASN A 53 -12.32 3.07 5.97
CA ASN A 53 -12.14 1.86 6.81
C ASN A 53 -12.70 0.62 6.12
N THR A 54 -13.83 0.72 5.43
CA THR A 54 -14.43 -0.40 4.71
C THR A 54 -13.56 -0.79 3.51
N GLU A 55 -13.07 0.18 2.76
CA GLU A 55 -12.19 -0.06 1.60
C GLU A 55 -10.87 -0.70 2.03
N ILE A 56 -10.22 -0.15 3.07
CA ILE A 56 -8.99 -0.72 3.62
C ILE A 56 -9.23 -2.14 4.14
N ALA A 57 -10.34 -2.38 4.87
CA ALA A 57 -10.64 -3.70 5.40
C ALA A 57 -10.95 -4.74 4.30
N SER A 58 -11.60 -4.32 3.19
CA SER A 58 -11.90 -5.21 2.07
C SER A 58 -10.64 -5.58 1.28
N ASN A 59 -9.69 -4.66 1.16
CA ASN A 59 -8.46 -4.84 0.40
C ASN A 59 -7.24 -5.15 1.28
N ALA A 60 -7.45 -5.31 2.62
CA ALA A 60 -6.35 -5.51 3.56
C ALA A 60 -5.46 -6.70 3.23
N LYS A 61 -6.03 -7.79 2.73
CA LYS A 61 -5.28 -8.99 2.35
C LYS A 61 -4.38 -8.77 1.14
N GLU A 62 -4.86 -8.01 0.17
CA GLU A 62 -4.09 -7.64 -1.02
C GLU A 62 -3.01 -6.61 -0.67
N LEU A 63 -3.34 -5.61 0.17
CA LEU A 63 -2.39 -4.60 0.63
C LEU A 63 -1.27 -5.16 1.53
N LEU A 64 -1.56 -6.20 2.30
CA LEU A 64 -0.59 -6.88 3.15
C LEU A 64 0.13 -8.03 2.46
N GLY A 65 -0.30 -8.41 1.24
CA GLY A 65 0.22 -9.57 0.54
C GLY A 65 -0.05 -10.91 1.24
N GLY A 66 -0.92 -10.94 2.27
CA GLY A 66 -1.22 -12.15 3.05
C GLY A 66 -2.26 -11.91 4.14
N ASP A 67 -2.65 -12.97 4.85
CA ASP A 67 -3.48 -12.89 6.07
C ASP A 67 -2.65 -12.41 7.26
N ILE A 68 -1.37 -12.78 7.29
CA ILE A 68 -0.39 -12.40 8.32
C ILE A 68 0.92 -12.10 7.62
N GLN A 69 1.58 -11.00 7.99
CA GLN A 69 2.92 -10.65 7.56
C GLN A 69 3.80 -10.48 8.80
N ILE A 70 5.03 -10.97 8.72
CA ILE A 70 6.08 -10.72 9.70
C ILE A 70 7.23 -10.03 8.99
N ASP A 71 7.65 -8.91 9.52
CA ASP A 71 8.79 -8.16 9.06
C ASP A 71 9.93 -8.30 10.06
N SER A 72 11.17 -8.42 9.58
CA SER A 72 12.37 -8.48 10.39
C SER A 72 13.46 -7.64 9.74
N ASP A 73 13.83 -6.56 10.41
CA ASP A 73 14.91 -5.68 9.98
C ASP A 73 16.24 -6.34 10.27
N ILE A 74 17.14 -6.39 9.28
CA ILE A 74 18.55 -6.78 9.39
C ILE A 74 18.81 -8.30 9.51
N GLU A 75 18.07 -9.03 10.33
CA GLU A 75 18.34 -10.45 10.55
C GLU A 75 17.32 -11.37 9.87
N PRO A 76 17.74 -12.45 9.22
CA PRO A 76 16.82 -13.44 8.67
C PRO A 76 15.92 -14.03 9.77
N LEU A 77 14.68 -14.29 9.43
CA LEU A 77 13.75 -14.92 10.37
C LEU A 77 14.27 -16.29 10.83
N PRO A 78 14.15 -16.61 12.14
CA PRO A 78 14.60 -17.90 12.66
C PRO A 78 13.90 -19.07 11.93
N PRO A 79 14.62 -20.14 11.56
CA PRO A 79 14.02 -21.28 10.84
C PRO A 79 12.77 -21.87 11.52
N LYS A 80 12.74 -21.85 12.85
CA LYS A 80 11.56 -22.32 13.63
C LYS A 80 10.29 -21.50 13.34
N VAL A 81 10.42 -20.19 13.06
CA VAL A 81 9.28 -19.33 12.71
C VAL A 81 8.79 -19.71 11.33
N ILE A 82 9.71 -19.87 10.38
CA ILE A 82 9.39 -20.28 9.00
C ILE A 82 8.69 -21.64 8.99
N ASP A 83 9.18 -22.63 9.78
CA ASP A 83 8.56 -23.95 9.89
C ASP A 83 7.15 -23.87 10.49
N GLN A 84 6.93 -23.03 11.49
CA GLN A 84 5.61 -22.80 12.09
C GLN A 84 4.63 -22.18 11.09
N PHE A 85 5.09 -21.22 10.30
CA PHE A 85 4.27 -20.60 9.25
C PHE A 85 3.91 -21.59 8.15
N ASN A 86 4.88 -22.38 7.68
CA ASN A 86 4.64 -23.42 6.68
C ASN A 86 3.63 -24.49 7.14
N ALA A 87 3.53 -24.71 8.46
CA ALA A 87 2.54 -25.63 9.03
C ALA A 87 1.11 -25.04 9.09
N LEU A 88 0.97 -23.71 9.00
CA LEU A 88 -0.31 -22.99 9.09
C LEU A 88 -0.94 -22.72 7.72
N GLY A 89 -0.13 -22.64 6.66
CA GLY A 89 -0.66 -22.33 5.34
C GLY A 89 0.42 -22.13 4.27
N LYS A 90 0.04 -21.47 3.17
CA LYS A 90 0.96 -21.14 2.11
C LYS A 90 1.76 -19.89 2.50
N VAL A 91 3.07 -19.98 2.37
CA VAL A 91 4.00 -18.93 2.78
C VAL A 91 4.74 -18.39 1.56
N SER A 92 5.04 -17.10 1.55
CA SER A 92 5.94 -16.45 0.63
C SER A 92 6.95 -15.60 1.39
N ALA A 93 8.20 -15.63 0.94
CA ALA A 93 9.29 -14.84 1.49
C ALA A 93 9.74 -13.78 0.49
N ALA A 94 9.99 -12.58 0.98
CA ALA A 94 10.59 -11.50 0.23
C ALA A 94 11.71 -10.84 1.03
N ILE A 95 12.72 -10.32 0.34
CA ILE A 95 13.79 -9.51 0.92
C ILE A 95 13.82 -8.19 0.17
N GLU A 96 13.75 -7.09 0.91
CA GLU A 96 13.81 -5.74 0.36
C GLU A 96 15.08 -5.04 0.82
N PHE A 97 15.69 -4.32 -0.08
CA PHE A 97 16.84 -3.48 0.22
C PHE A 97 17.08 -2.42 -0.85
N ALA A 98 17.69 -1.34 -0.42
CA ALA A 98 18.08 -0.26 -1.30
C ALA A 98 19.42 -0.57 -1.99
N THR A 99 19.48 -0.35 -3.31
CA THR A 99 20.69 -0.57 -4.11
C THR A 99 20.78 0.43 -5.26
N MET A 100 21.82 0.29 -6.08
CA MET A 100 21.98 1.10 -7.30
C MET A 100 21.84 0.22 -8.53
N LEU A 101 20.93 0.59 -9.41
CA LEU A 101 20.81 0.06 -10.76
C LEU A 101 21.64 0.92 -11.71
N SER A 102 22.41 0.31 -12.62
CA SER A 102 23.19 1.04 -13.61
C SER A 102 23.12 0.39 -14.99
N LYS A 103 23.25 1.22 -16.02
CA LYS A 103 23.48 0.82 -17.39
C LYS A 103 24.77 1.47 -17.88
N GLU A 104 25.51 0.80 -18.76
CA GLU A 104 26.74 1.34 -19.32
C GLU A 104 26.45 2.66 -20.08
N GLY A 105 27.12 3.72 -19.67
CA GLY A 105 26.96 5.08 -20.26
C GLY A 105 25.91 5.95 -19.58
N GLU A 106 25.14 5.43 -18.61
CA GLU A 106 24.14 6.20 -17.88
C GLU A 106 24.52 6.37 -16.40
N SER A 107 23.93 7.37 -15.74
CA SER A 107 24.12 7.57 -14.30
C SER A 107 23.38 6.49 -13.51
N PRO A 108 23.99 5.90 -12.47
CA PRO A 108 23.30 4.94 -11.61
C PRO A 108 22.05 5.54 -10.95
N VAL A 109 20.99 4.73 -10.88
CA VAL A 109 19.71 5.08 -10.26
C VAL A 109 19.59 4.36 -8.93
N PHE A 110 19.27 5.10 -7.86
CA PHE A 110 18.97 4.54 -6.55
C PHE A 110 17.61 3.83 -6.63
N THR A 111 17.57 2.56 -6.24
CA THR A 111 16.43 1.68 -6.49
C THR A 111 16.17 0.83 -5.26
N GLU A 112 14.90 0.68 -4.89
CA GLU A 112 14.47 -0.35 -3.96
C GLU A 112 14.34 -1.68 -4.71
N LEU A 113 15.14 -2.67 -4.32
CA LEU A 113 15.16 -3.99 -4.92
C LEU A 113 14.45 -4.99 -4.02
N ARG A 114 13.50 -5.72 -4.60
CA ARG A 114 12.77 -6.79 -3.93
C ARG A 114 13.14 -8.13 -4.55
N ALA A 115 13.69 -9.03 -3.74
CA ALA A 115 13.90 -10.43 -4.08
C ALA A 115 12.72 -11.25 -3.56
N VAL A 116 12.06 -12.02 -4.43
CA VAL A 116 10.84 -12.76 -4.11
C VAL A 116 10.97 -14.24 -4.41
N ASP A 117 10.30 -15.08 -3.62
CA ASP A 117 10.23 -16.53 -3.83
C ASP A 117 9.19 -16.91 -4.91
N ASN A 118 9.16 -18.20 -5.26
CA ASN A 118 8.26 -18.73 -6.29
C ASN A 118 6.76 -18.73 -5.89
N ASN A 119 6.46 -18.44 -4.64
CA ASN A 119 5.09 -18.37 -4.14
C ASN A 119 4.51 -16.96 -4.20
N TYR A 120 5.36 -15.97 -4.48
CA TYR A 120 4.99 -14.57 -4.53
C TYR A 120 4.29 -14.21 -5.85
N PRO A 121 3.25 -13.36 -5.85
CA PRO A 121 2.53 -12.89 -4.66
C PRO A 121 1.52 -13.93 -4.15
N LEU A 122 1.20 -13.88 -2.86
CA LEU A 122 0.20 -14.79 -2.29
C LEU A 122 -1.24 -14.36 -2.65
N TYR A 123 -1.50 -13.05 -2.74
CA TYR A 123 -2.73 -12.44 -3.21
C TYR A 123 -2.45 -11.53 -4.40
N GLY A 124 -3.42 -11.44 -5.31
CA GLY A 124 -3.28 -10.65 -6.53
C GLY A 124 -2.30 -11.23 -7.53
N GLU A 125 -1.88 -10.42 -8.48
CA GLU A 125 -0.94 -10.78 -9.55
C GLU A 125 0.02 -9.61 -9.78
N ILE A 126 1.26 -9.91 -10.21
CA ILE A 126 2.19 -8.90 -10.69
C ILE A 126 1.78 -8.51 -12.10
N GLU A 127 1.31 -7.29 -12.29
CA GLU A 127 0.99 -6.79 -13.62
C GLU A 127 2.26 -6.33 -14.33
N THR A 128 2.50 -6.84 -15.53
CA THR A 128 3.70 -6.55 -16.33
C THR A 128 3.36 -6.10 -17.74
N ILE A 129 4.29 -5.36 -18.35
CA ILE A 129 4.26 -4.98 -19.76
C ILE A 129 5.56 -5.46 -20.41
N PRO A 130 5.52 -6.43 -21.37
CA PRO A 130 4.34 -7.18 -21.86
C PRO A 130 3.69 -8.03 -20.78
N GLU A 131 2.41 -8.37 -20.96
CA GLU A 131 1.68 -9.28 -20.08
C GLU A 131 2.40 -10.63 -19.94
N GLU A 132 2.23 -11.31 -18.80
CA GLU A 132 2.79 -12.63 -18.48
C GLU A 132 4.33 -12.70 -18.29
N MET A 133 5.04 -11.56 -18.28
CA MET A 133 6.48 -11.56 -18.05
C MET A 133 6.87 -11.76 -16.57
N ALA A 134 5.92 -11.67 -15.65
CA ALA A 134 6.15 -11.88 -14.20
C ALA A 134 6.84 -13.23 -13.90
N ASN A 135 6.46 -14.29 -14.59
CA ASN A 135 6.99 -15.63 -14.38
C ASN A 135 8.43 -15.82 -14.92
N ILE A 136 8.92 -14.92 -15.77
CA ILE A 136 10.26 -15.05 -16.35
C ILE A 136 11.35 -14.91 -15.32
N ILE A 137 11.14 -14.08 -14.28
CA ILE A 137 12.13 -13.92 -13.19
C ILE A 137 12.42 -15.23 -12.47
N PHE A 138 11.47 -16.17 -12.44
CA PHE A 138 11.60 -17.48 -11.80
C PHE A 138 12.18 -18.55 -12.75
N SER A 139 12.38 -18.22 -14.02
CA SER A 139 12.95 -19.18 -14.97
C SER A 139 14.45 -19.32 -14.75
N SER A 140 14.90 -20.57 -14.64
CA SER A 140 16.32 -20.91 -14.55
C SER A 140 16.98 -20.66 -15.91
N SER A 141 17.46 -19.45 -16.13
CA SER A 141 18.22 -19.08 -17.33
C SER A 141 19.68 -18.80 -16.99
N LEU A 142 20.54 -18.81 -18.02
CA LEU A 142 21.97 -18.47 -17.87
C LEU A 142 22.19 -17.01 -17.45
N LYS A 143 21.21 -16.15 -17.74
CA LYS A 143 21.18 -14.76 -17.27
C LYS A 143 20.01 -14.58 -16.33
N PRO A 144 20.22 -13.96 -15.17
CA PRO A 144 19.12 -13.61 -14.27
C PRO A 144 18.28 -12.48 -14.89
N HIS A 145 16.99 -12.50 -14.57
CA HIS A 145 16.06 -11.51 -15.05
C HIS A 145 15.66 -10.53 -13.93
N VAL A 146 15.34 -9.31 -14.34
CA VAL A 146 14.80 -8.28 -13.46
C VAL A 146 13.57 -7.65 -14.09
N LEU A 147 12.57 -7.39 -13.27
CA LEU A 147 11.43 -6.53 -13.62
C LEU A 147 11.70 -5.15 -13.04
N ILE A 148 11.50 -4.10 -13.81
CA ILE A 148 11.72 -2.71 -13.41
C ILE A 148 10.44 -1.90 -13.59
N ASN A 149 10.30 -0.79 -12.85
CA ASN A 149 9.17 0.11 -13.08
C ASN A 149 9.46 1.13 -14.20
N GLU A 150 8.42 1.86 -14.63
CA GLU A 150 8.51 2.86 -15.69
C GLU A 150 9.49 4.00 -15.35
N SER A 151 9.64 4.35 -14.07
CA SER A 151 10.60 5.38 -13.63
C SER A 151 12.04 4.97 -13.96
N ILE A 152 12.43 3.74 -13.61
CA ILE A 152 13.77 3.20 -13.94
C ILE A 152 13.97 3.12 -15.45
N GLN A 153 12.96 2.67 -16.21
CA GLN A 153 13.01 2.63 -17.66
C GLN A 153 13.39 3.99 -18.23
N ASN A 154 12.70 5.04 -17.78
CA ASN A 154 12.91 6.39 -18.29
C ASN A 154 14.26 6.97 -17.86
N LEU A 155 14.70 6.71 -16.61
CA LEU A 155 15.95 7.26 -16.08
C LEU A 155 17.19 6.60 -16.69
N LEU A 156 17.17 5.30 -16.94
CA LEU A 156 18.28 4.54 -17.51
C LEU A 156 18.14 4.33 -19.02
N ASN A 157 17.06 4.78 -19.62
CA ASN A 157 16.74 4.53 -21.03
C ASN A 157 16.92 3.04 -21.42
N VAL A 158 16.25 2.16 -20.65
CA VAL A 158 16.28 0.71 -20.80
C VAL A 158 14.90 0.16 -21.12
N GLY A 159 14.86 -0.99 -21.80
CA GLY A 159 13.62 -1.70 -22.10
C GLY A 159 13.79 -3.22 -22.01
N PRO A 160 12.72 -3.99 -22.20
CA PRO A 160 12.80 -5.44 -22.23
C PRO A 160 13.88 -5.95 -23.19
N GLY A 161 14.75 -6.85 -22.70
CA GLY A 161 15.89 -7.38 -23.42
C GLY A 161 17.20 -6.61 -23.23
N ASP A 162 17.20 -5.43 -22.63
CA ASP A 162 18.41 -4.69 -22.27
C ASP A 162 19.09 -5.26 -21.03
N ASP A 163 20.41 -5.10 -20.94
CA ASP A 163 21.19 -5.49 -19.75
C ASP A 163 21.31 -4.30 -18.79
N VAL A 164 21.07 -4.56 -17.50
CA VAL A 164 21.34 -3.65 -16.39
C VAL A 164 22.28 -4.32 -15.39
N THR A 165 23.00 -3.54 -14.60
CA THR A 165 23.91 -4.03 -13.57
C THR A 165 23.39 -3.68 -12.19
N ILE A 166 23.25 -4.69 -11.34
CA ILE A 166 22.86 -4.59 -9.93
C ILE A 166 24.00 -5.15 -9.10
N MET A 167 24.60 -4.36 -8.22
CA MET A 167 25.71 -4.76 -7.35
C MET A 167 26.86 -5.49 -8.10
N GLY A 168 27.15 -5.06 -9.34
CA GLY A 168 28.20 -5.64 -10.18
C GLY A 168 27.79 -6.88 -10.97
N GLN A 169 26.58 -7.37 -10.85
CA GLN A 169 26.02 -8.48 -11.62
C GLN A 169 25.11 -7.99 -12.73
N LYS A 170 25.18 -8.65 -13.90
CA LYS A 170 24.33 -8.31 -15.06
C LYS A 170 23.01 -9.06 -15.02
N PHE A 171 21.93 -8.31 -15.16
CA PHE A 171 20.57 -8.79 -15.27
C PHE A 171 19.98 -8.36 -16.60
N GLU A 172 19.14 -9.20 -17.18
CA GLU A 172 18.35 -8.84 -18.36
C GLU A 172 16.99 -8.31 -17.90
N VAL A 173 16.57 -7.16 -18.43
CA VAL A 173 15.24 -6.60 -18.17
C VAL A 173 14.20 -7.48 -18.85
N ALA A 174 13.40 -8.21 -18.07
CA ALA A 174 12.35 -9.08 -18.61
C ALA A 174 11.11 -8.29 -19.04
N GLY A 175 10.77 -7.24 -18.30
CA GLY A 175 9.57 -6.44 -18.54
C GLY A 175 9.45 -5.29 -17.58
N LEU A 176 8.39 -4.51 -17.77
CA LEU A 176 8.03 -3.41 -16.87
C LEU A 176 6.94 -3.87 -15.92
N VAL A 177 7.10 -3.53 -14.65
CA VAL A 177 6.07 -3.72 -13.64
C VAL A 177 5.18 -2.48 -13.60
N SER A 178 3.87 -2.68 -13.77
CA SER A 178 2.87 -1.63 -13.65
C SER A 178 2.17 -1.63 -12.28
N SER A 179 2.00 -2.80 -11.68
CA SER A 179 1.36 -2.95 -10.37
C SER A 179 1.85 -4.21 -9.66
N VAL A 180 1.98 -4.08 -8.34
CA VAL A 180 2.32 -5.20 -7.45
C VAL A 180 1.42 -5.08 -6.21
N PRO A 181 0.74 -6.14 -5.77
CA PRO A 181 -0.30 -6.06 -4.76
C PRO A 181 0.14 -5.42 -3.44
N ASP A 182 1.27 -5.84 -2.90
CA ASP A 182 1.77 -5.42 -1.59
C ASP A 182 2.82 -4.28 -1.63
N LEU A 183 2.99 -3.65 -2.81
CA LEU A 183 3.90 -2.51 -3.01
C LEU A 183 3.19 -1.17 -3.12
N ALA A 184 1.92 -1.07 -2.71
CA ALA A 184 1.11 0.12 -2.90
C ALA A 184 1.75 1.42 -2.35
N GLU A 185 2.58 1.34 -1.31
CA GLU A 185 3.26 2.50 -0.74
C GLU A 185 4.56 2.85 -1.46
N SER A 186 5.40 1.88 -1.81
CA SER A 186 6.69 2.12 -2.47
C SER A 186 6.55 2.35 -3.97
N ALA A 187 5.60 1.73 -4.63
CA ALA A 187 5.33 1.92 -6.05
C ALA A 187 4.87 3.34 -6.42
N VAL A 188 4.31 4.07 -5.45
CA VAL A 188 3.85 5.45 -5.65
C VAL A 188 5.00 6.47 -5.53
N PHE A 189 6.10 6.14 -4.84
CA PHE A 189 7.09 7.13 -4.42
C PHE A 189 8.54 6.87 -4.83
N GLY A 190 8.86 5.80 -5.57
CA GLY A 190 10.26 5.55 -5.90
C GLY A 190 10.51 4.59 -7.05
N GLU A 191 11.79 4.48 -7.39
CA GLU A 191 12.31 3.52 -8.33
C GLU A 191 12.38 2.15 -7.65
N PHE A 192 11.67 1.15 -8.18
CA PHE A 192 11.72 -0.20 -7.67
C PHE A 192 11.93 -1.25 -8.76
N ALA A 193 12.53 -2.37 -8.35
CA ALA A 193 12.77 -3.50 -9.21
C ALA A 193 12.54 -4.82 -8.47
N ILE A 194 12.20 -5.87 -9.22
CA ILE A 194 11.92 -7.20 -8.66
C ILE A 194 12.84 -8.23 -9.32
N ILE A 195 13.43 -9.09 -8.50
CA ILE A 195 14.22 -10.25 -8.93
C ILE A 195 13.72 -11.52 -8.22
N SER A 196 14.14 -12.70 -8.70
CA SER A 196 13.90 -13.93 -7.94
C SER A 196 14.83 -14.09 -6.75
N MET A 197 14.36 -14.77 -5.71
CA MET A 197 15.17 -15.14 -4.55
C MET A 197 16.37 -16.00 -4.94
N ASP A 198 16.20 -16.89 -5.91
CA ASP A 198 17.28 -17.73 -6.45
C ASP A 198 18.41 -16.87 -7.04
N SER A 199 18.08 -15.80 -7.77
CA SER A 199 19.07 -14.87 -8.31
C SER A 199 19.77 -14.08 -7.20
N TYR A 200 19.03 -13.67 -6.18
CA TYR A 200 19.59 -12.98 -5.02
C TYR A 200 20.62 -13.84 -4.29
N GLU A 201 20.31 -15.12 -4.02
CA GLU A 201 21.21 -16.07 -3.36
C GLU A 201 22.41 -16.44 -4.25
N GLN A 202 22.17 -16.79 -5.54
CA GLN A 202 23.18 -17.22 -6.47
C GLN A 202 24.29 -16.19 -6.68
N PHE A 203 23.92 -14.90 -6.71
CA PHE A 203 24.88 -13.82 -6.94
C PHE A 203 25.43 -13.20 -5.66
N GLY A 204 25.08 -13.74 -4.48
CA GLY A 204 25.62 -13.32 -3.20
C GLY A 204 25.30 -11.86 -2.87
N LEU A 205 24.16 -11.37 -3.32
CA LEU A 205 23.74 -9.98 -3.10
C LEU A 205 23.54 -9.67 -1.61
N SER A 206 23.39 -10.71 -0.77
CA SER A 206 23.31 -10.60 0.70
C SER A 206 24.57 -10.01 1.36
N SER A 207 25.70 -10.00 0.67
CA SER A 207 26.97 -9.52 1.25
C SER A 207 27.15 -7.99 1.16
N GLY A 208 26.20 -7.28 0.60
CA GLY A 208 26.32 -5.86 0.24
C GLY A 208 26.21 -4.84 1.37
N GLY A 209 26.02 -5.25 2.63
CA GLY A 209 26.00 -4.34 3.79
C GLY A 209 24.83 -3.36 3.84
N SER A 210 23.79 -3.61 3.10
CA SER A 210 22.54 -2.83 3.10
C SER A 210 21.65 -3.26 4.28
N PHE A 211 20.81 -2.34 4.75
CA PHE A 211 19.69 -2.70 5.61
C PHE A 211 18.78 -3.63 4.80
N LEU A 212 18.70 -4.88 5.24
CA LEU A 212 17.86 -5.90 4.63
C LEU A 212 16.57 -5.98 5.43
N ASP A 213 15.45 -5.84 4.75
CA ASP A 213 14.13 -6.04 5.33
C ASP A 213 13.58 -7.40 4.86
N HIS A 214 13.48 -8.35 5.80
CA HIS A 214 13.00 -9.70 5.54
C HIS A 214 11.51 -9.76 5.82
N LYS A 215 10.69 -10.04 4.80
CA LYS A 215 9.25 -10.16 4.89
C LYS A 215 8.82 -11.62 4.71
N LEU A 216 7.97 -12.09 5.58
CA LEU A 216 7.35 -13.41 5.50
C LEU A 216 5.84 -13.24 5.55
N SER A 217 5.18 -13.53 4.45
CA SER A 217 3.72 -13.47 4.32
C SER A 217 3.11 -14.86 4.37
N LEU A 218 1.92 -15.00 4.96
CA LEU A 218 1.16 -16.23 5.11
C LEU A 218 -0.27 -16.07 4.65
N ILE A 219 -0.77 -17.05 3.89
CA ILE A 219 -2.20 -17.29 3.71
C ILE A 219 -2.58 -18.51 4.54
N HIS A 220 -3.51 -18.34 5.48
CA HIS A 220 -4.07 -19.43 6.24
C HIS A 220 -5.05 -20.25 5.37
N ILE A 221 -4.79 -21.54 5.23
CA ILE A 221 -5.62 -22.50 4.48
C ILE A 221 -6.64 -23.14 5.40
#